data_64c5b0eb01485992d7ba50716a2a84ae
#
_entry.id   64c5b0eb01485992d7ba50716a2a84ae
#
_cell.length_a   1.000
_cell.length_b   1.000
_cell.length_c   1.000
_cell.angle_alpha   90.00
_cell.angle_beta   90.00
_cell.angle_gamma   90.00
#
_symmetry.space_group_name_H-M   'P 1'
#
loop_
_entity.id
_entity.type
_entity.pdbx_description
1 polymer ?
#
loop_
_entity_poly.entity_id
_entity_poly.type
_entity_poly.pdbx_seq_one_letter_code
_entity_poly.pdbx_strand_id
1 'polypeptide(L)'
;MERLFYRDLVTGRPIPRMMDIPYFSHQRLVTLRNLTLLDPENIDEAVARDAYQGAGKALIDMSAKEVINEIKASGLRGRGGAGFPTGLKWELAAASEGDVKYVLCNADEGDPGAFMDRSVLEADPHAVIEGMVIAAKAINAHQGYILSLIHI
;
A
#
# COMPACT_ATOMS: atom_id res chain seq x y z
N MET A 1 -25.17 -7.03 2.80
CA MET A 1 -23.98 -7.85 2.47
C MET A 1 -24.31 -9.30 2.76
N GLU A 2 -24.66 -10.06 1.72
CA GLU A 2 -24.94 -11.49 1.86
C GLU A 2 -23.66 -12.21 2.28
N ARG A 3 -23.70 -12.88 3.42
CA ARG A 3 -22.61 -13.73 3.88
C ARG A 3 -22.57 -14.97 2.99
N LEU A 4 -21.69 -15.01 2.01
CA LEU A 4 -21.35 -16.22 1.28
C LEU A 4 -20.70 -17.21 2.27
N PHE A 5 -21.49 -18.16 2.73
CA PHE A 5 -20.97 -19.24 3.55
C PHE A 5 -20.36 -20.30 2.63
N TYR A 6 -19.04 -20.29 2.52
CA TYR A 6 -18.35 -21.43 1.94
C TYR A 6 -18.46 -22.63 2.89
N ARG A 7 -18.91 -23.75 2.36
CA ARG A 7 -18.93 -25.02 3.08
C ARG A 7 -17.98 -25.98 2.40
N ASP A 8 -17.23 -26.70 3.23
CA ASP A 8 -16.48 -27.85 2.75
C ASP A 8 -17.43 -28.86 2.09
N LEU A 9 -17.19 -29.20 0.83
CA LEU A 9 -18.07 -30.07 0.03
C LEU A 9 -18.08 -31.51 0.54
N VAL A 10 -17.03 -31.93 1.24
CA VAL A 10 -16.89 -33.30 1.76
C VAL A 10 -17.51 -33.42 3.15
N THR A 11 -17.24 -32.47 4.03
CA THR A 11 -17.67 -32.55 5.44
C THR A 11 -18.94 -31.76 5.72
N GLY A 12 -19.37 -30.88 4.82
CA GLY A 12 -20.50 -29.96 5.02
C GLY A 12 -20.28 -28.90 6.12
N ARG A 13 -19.09 -28.85 6.70
CA ARG A 13 -18.76 -27.90 7.75
C ARG A 13 -18.47 -26.51 7.17
N PRO A 14 -18.81 -25.43 7.89
CA PRO A 14 -18.41 -24.09 7.47
C PRO A 14 -16.88 -24.01 7.34
N ILE A 15 -16.39 -23.47 6.22
CA ILE A 15 -14.97 -23.14 6.07
C ILE A 15 -14.74 -21.89 6.93
N PRO A 16 -13.81 -21.92 7.91
CA PRO A 16 -13.53 -20.76 8.74
C PRO A 16 -12.96 -19.63 7.88
N ARG A 17 -13.42 -18.40 8.12
CA ARG A 17 -12.76 -17.24 7.53
C ARG A 17 -11.36 -17.11 8.12
N MET A 18 -10.44 -16.49 7.39
CA MET A 18 -9.08 -16.28 7.87
C MET A 18 -9.05 -15.66 9.27
N MET A 19 -9.92 -14.67 9.53
CA MET A 19 -10.00 -13.99 10.84
C MET A 19 -10.66 -14.83 11.94
N ASP A 20 -11.28 -15.97 11.63
CA ASP A 20 -11.84 -16.90 12.62
C ASP A 20 -10.75 -17.89 13.11
N ILE A 21 -9.59 -17.93 12.46
CA ILE A 21 -8.46 -18.78 12.82
C ILE A 21 -7.59 -18.02 13.84
N PRO A 22 -7.30 -18.57 15.04
CA PRO A 22 -6.55 -17.87 16.09
C PRO A 22 -5.22 -17.29 15.65
N TYR A 23 -4.51 -17.98 14.76
CA TYR A 23 -3.25 -17.49 14.19
C TYR A 23 -3.39 -16.13 13.52
N PHE A 24 -4.45 -15.93 12.75
CA PHE A 24 -4.67 -14.66 12.03
C PHE A 24 -5.38 -13.62 12.90
N SER A 25 -6.35 -14.02 13.72
CA SER A 25 -7.12 -13.10 14.56
C SER A 25 -6.29 -12.42 15.65
N HIS A 26 -5.16 -13.03 16.05
CA HIS A 26 -4.23 -12.44 17.00
C HIS A 26 -3.19 -11.52 16.36
N GLN A 27 -3.14 -11.41 15.03
CA GLN A 27 -2.23 -10.51 14.33
C GLN A 27 -2.78 -9.08 14.32
N ARG A 28 -1.89 -8.10 14.53
CA ARG A 28 -2.21 -6.70 14.31
C ARG A 28 -1.81 -6.33 12.88
N LEU A 29 -2.77 -6.27 11.99
CA LEU A 29 -2.56 -5.87 10.61
C LEU A 29 -2.34 -4.35 10.53
N VAL A 30 -1.22 -3.92 9.94
CA VAL A 30 -0.89 -2.51 9.70
C VAL A 30 -1.06 -2.18 8.23
N THR A 31 -0.30 -2.82 7.35
CA THR A 31 -0.40 -2.63 5.89
C THR A 31 -1.65 -3.25 5.29
N LEU A 32 -2.13 -4.34 5.86
CA LEU A 32 -3.36 -5.04 5.46
C LEU A 32 -4.56 -4.68 6.36
N ARG A 33 -4.57 -3.49 6.96
CA ARG A 33 -5.61 -3.06 7.90
C ARG A 33 -7.03 -3.11 7.33
N ASN A 34 -7.17 -2.92 6.02
CA ASN A 34 -8.44 -2.93 5.31
C ASN A 34 -8.77 -4.28 4.68
N LEU A 35 -7.92 -5.30 4.83
CA LEU A 35 -8.14 -6.64 4.29
C LEU A 35 -9.50 -7.19 4.75
N THR A 36 -10.34 -7.57 3.81
CA THR A 36 -11.72 -8.05 4.03
C THR A 36 -12.73 -7.02 4.56
N LEU A 37 -12.29 -5.79 4.82
CA LEU A 37 -13.13 -4.72 5.35
C LEU A 37 -13.51 -3.67 4.30
N LEU A 38 -12.84 -3.67 3.16
CA LEU A 38 -12.98 -2.74 2.06
C LEU A 38 -13.26 -3.53 0.78
N ASP A 39 -14.17 -3.03 -0.03
CA ASP A 39 -14.24 -3.41 -1.45
C ASP A 39 -13.18 -2.60 -2.20
N PRO A 40 -12.09 -3.24 -2.69
CA PRO A 40 -10.97 -2.55 -3.33
C PRO A 40 -11.35 -1.83 -4.63
N GLU A 41 -12.48 -2.19 -5.25
CA GLU A 41 -12.99 -1.53 -6.46
C GLU A 41 -13.93 -0.36 -6.14
N ASN A 42 -14.22 -0.10 -4.86
CA ASN A 42 -15.14 0.94 -4.42
C ASN A 42 -14.41 2.09 -3.74
N ILE A 43 -14.20 3.17 -4.49
CA ILE A 43 -13.51 4.37 -3.99
C ILE A 43 -14.28 5.05 -2.84
N ASP A 44 -15.60 5.01 -2.82
CA ASP A 44 -16.40 5.63 -1.77
C ASP A 44 -16.19 4.92 -0.43
N GLU A 45 -16.06 3.58 -0.43
CA GLU A 45 -15.69 2.84 0.77
C GLU A 45 -14.26 3.16 1.22
N ALA A 46 -13.33 3.32 0.29
CA ALA A 46 -11.96 3.70 0.61
C ALA A 46 -11.90 5.08 1.26
N VAL A 47 -12.57 6.08 0.69
CA VAL A 47 -12.64 7.44 1.23
C VAL A 47 -13.34 7.45 2.60
N ALA A 48 -14.40 6.67 2.78
CA ALA A 48 -15.08 6.54 4.09
C ALA A 48 -14.17 5.90 5.17
N ARG A 49 -13.04 5.29 4.77
CA ARG A 49 -12.00 4.73 5.65
C ARG A 49 -10.70 5.54 5.62
N ASP A 50 -10.84 6.84 5.40
CA ASP A 50 -9.74 7.82 5.45
C ASP A 50 -8.68 7.68 4.32
N ALA A 51 -8.98 6.98 3.23
CA ALA A 51 -8.10 6.98 2.08
C ALA A 51 -7.94 8.40 1.51
N TYR A 52 -6.75 8.70 1.01
CA TYR A 52 -6.36 9.98 0.41
C TYR A 52 -6.32 11.19 1.36
N GLN A 53 -6.59 11.05 2.65
CA GLN A 53 -6.42 12.15 3.60
C GLN A 53 -4.95 12.58 3.73
N GLY A 54 -4.03 11.62 3.76
CA GLY A 54 -2.59 11.89 3.78
C GLY A 54 -2.13 12.57 2.50
N ALA A 55 -2.63 12.13 1.34
CA ALA A 55 -2.34 12.76 0.05
C ALA A 55 -2.91 14.19 0.00
N GLY A 56 -4.14 14.40 0.46
CA GLY A 56 -4.74 15.74 0.55
C GLY A 56 -3.88 16.69 1.39
N LYS A 57 -3.48 16.28 2.59
CA LYS A 57 -2.57 17.04 3.46
C LYS A 57 -1.25 17.33 2.75
N ALA A 58 -0.61 16.32 2.15
CA ALA A 58 0.68 16.48 1.49
C ALA A 58 0.61 17.42 0.28
N LEU A 59 -0.45 17.35 -0.51
CA LEU A 59 -0.59 18.15 -1.73
C LEU A 59 -0.97 19.60 -1.45
N ILE A 60 -1.84 19.84 -0.47
CA ILE A 60 -2.47 21.14 -0.21
C ILE A 60 -1.70 21.90 0.85
N ASP A 61 -1.35 21.26 1.98
CA ASP A 61 -0.88 21.93 3.17
C ASP A 61 0.65 21.88 3.35
N MET A 62 1.37 21.05 2.56
CA MET A 62 2.79 20.81 2.77
C MET A 62 3.62 21.10 1.51
N SER A 63 4.80 21.65 1.72
CA SER A 63 5.85 21.67 0.72
C SER A 63 6.50 20.29 0.55
N ALA A 64 7.15 20.02 -0.58
CA ALA A 64 7.91 18.79 -0.83
C ALA A 64 8.92 18.48 0.29
N LYS A 65 9.61 19.51 0.78
CA LYS A 65 10.59 19.39 1.86
C LYS A 65 9.94 18.99 3.19
N GLU A 66 8.78 19.54 3.51
CA GLU A 66 8.05 19.17 4.73
C GLU A 66 7.57 17.72 4.67
N VAL A 67 7.09 17.25 3.51
CA VAL A 67 6.74 15.84 3.32
C VAL A 67 7.96 14.94 3.55
N ILE A 68 9.12 15.26 2.98
CA ILE A 68 10.36 14.51 3.21
C ILE A 68 10.74 14.50 4.69
N ASN A 69 10.64 15.63 5.37
CA ASN A 69 10.99 15.73 6.79
C ASN A 69 10.04 14.90 7.66
N GLU A 70 8.74 14.91 7.37
CA GLU A 70 7.75 14.08 8.06
C GLU A 70 8.07 12.58 7.92
N ILE A 71 8.40 12.14 6.70
CA ILE A 71 8.81 10.74 6.44
C ILE A 71 10.13 10.40 7.11
N LYS A 72 11.08 11.32 7.18
CA LYS A 72 12.31 11.12 7.96
C LYS A 72 12.04 10.98 9.45
N ALA A 73 11.19 11.86 9.99
CA ALA A 73 10.83 11.86 11.42
C ALA A 73 10.07 10.58 11.81
N SER A 74 9.26 10.02 10.90
CA SER A 74 8.54 8.76 11.14
C SER A 74 9.46 7.53 11.24
N GLY A 75 10.69 7.62 10.76
CA GLY A 75 11.62 6.50 10.71
C GLY A 75 11.23 5.40 9.71
N LEU A 76 10.31 5.68 8.77
CA LEU A 76 9.86 4.72 7.77
C LEU A 76 11.03 4.18 6.94
N ARG A 77 11.06 2.86 6.75
CA ARG A 77 12.08 2.16 5.99
C ARG A 77 11.47 1.33 4.87
N GLY A 78 12.25 1.10 3.82
CA GLY A 78 11.90 0.20 2.73
C GLY A 78 11.64 -1.23 3.20
N ARG A 79 10.76 -1.93 2.52
CA ARG A 79 10.35 -3.31 2.81
C ARG A 79 10.87 -4.33 1.78
N GLY A 80 11.69 -3.90 0.83
CA GLY A 80 12.31 -4.77 -0.17
C GLY A 80 13.59 -5.49 0.30
N GLY A 81 13.80 -5.63 1.63
CA GLY A 81 14.91 -6.38 2.22
C GLY A 81 16.03 -5.52 2.79
N ALA A 82 16.47 -4.46 2.14
CA ALA A 82 17.58 -3.62 2.58
C ALA A 82 17.24 -2.66 3.73
N GLY A 83 15.96 -2.38 3.97
CA GLY A 83 15.52 -1.48 5.03
C GLY A 83 16.05 -0.04 4.89
N PHE A 84 16.29 0.43 3.67
CA PHE A 84 16.81 1.76 3.43
C PHE A 84 15.84 2.84 3.94
N PRO A 85 16.32 3.92 4.62
CA PRO A 85 15.44 4.97 5.13
C PRO A 85 14.68 5.68 3.99
N THR A 86 13.36 5.61 4.01
CA THR A 86 12.51 6.10 2.93
C THR A 86 12.64 7.61 2.74
N GLY A 87 12.63 8.39 3.83
CA GLY A 87 12.78 9.85 3.75
C GLY A 87 14.12 10.28 3.17
N LEU A 88 15.21 9.55 3.47
CA LEU A 88 16.54 9.81 2.88
C LEU A 88 16.51 9.47 1.36
N LYS A 89 15.88 8.36 0.97
CA LYS A 89 15.72 7.99 -0.43
C LYS A 89 15.00 9.09 -1.22
N TRP A 90 13.92 9.62 -0.65
CA TRP A 90 13.15 10.69 -1.30
C TRP A 90 13.93 12.00 -1.35
N GLU A 91 14.71 12.34 -0.31
CA GLU A 91 15.58 13.51 -0.33
C GLU A 91 16.63 13.44 -1.44
N LEU A 92 17.30 12.29 -1.58
CA LEU A 92 18.28 12.06 -2.63
C LEU A 92 17.64 12.13 -4.02
N ALA A 93 16.45 11.53 -4.19
CA ALA A 93 15.70 11.60 -5.44
C ALA A 93 15.24 13.02 -5.76
N ALA A 94 14.81 13.79 -4.76
CA ALA A 94 14.43 15.20 -4.93
C ALA A 94 15.61 16.06 -5.37
N ALA A 95 16.81 15.80 -4.84
CA ALA A 95 18.03 16.52 -5.16
C ALA A 95 18.67 16.11 -6.49
N SER A 96 18.28 14.97 -7.07
CA SER A 96 18.81 14.51 -8.35
C SER A 96 18.44 15.47 -9.48
N GLU A 97 19.37 15.77 -10.36
CA GLU A 97 19.12 16.55 -11.57
C GLU A 97 18.34 15.72 -12.60
N GLY A 98 17.49 16.35 -13.37
CA GLY A 98 16.69 15.73 -14.43
C GLY A 98 15.39 16.48 -14.67
N ASP A 99 14.97 16.57 -15.93
CA ASP A 99 13.76 17.28 -16.33
C ASP A 99 12.49 16.52 -15.95
N VAL A 100 12.59 15.21 -15.85
CA VAL A 100 11.45 14.33 -15.52
C VAL A 100 11.85 13.36 -14.42
N LYS A 101 10.98 13.24 -13.41
CA LYS A 101 11.11 12.27 -12.32
C LYS A 101 9.90 11.35 -12.30
N TYR A 102 10.14 10.12 -11.89
CA TYR A 102 9.13 9.06 -11.86
C TYR A 102 9.03 8.44 -10.48
N VAL A 103 7.82 8.02 -10.12
CA VAL A 103 7.59 7.13 -8.97
C VAL A 103 7.34 5.74 -9.50
N LEU A 104 8.12 4.77 -9.04
CA LEU A 104 7.92 3.37 -9.38
C LEU A 104 7.52 2.60 -8.11
N CYS A 105 6.32 2.02 -8.14
CA CYS A 105 5.91 1.02 -7.17
C CYS A 105 6.39 -0.33 -7.69
N ASN A 106 7.46 -0.85 -7.10
CA ASN A 106 7.92 -2.19 -7.42
C ASN A 106 7.14 -3.19 -6.56
N ALA A 107 6.16 -3.82 -7.18
CA ALA A 107 5.38 -4.93 -6.65
C ALA A 107 5.62 -6.20 -7.48
N ASP A 108 6.83 -6.32 -8.04
CA ASP A 108 7.29 -7.52 -8.75
C ASP A 108 7.74 -8.56 -7.72
N GLU A 109 6.87 -9.51 -7.43
CA GLU A 109 7.02 -10.54 -6.42
C GLU A 109 7.36 -11.88 -7.08
N GLY A 110 8.59 -11.94 -7.63
CA GLY A 110 9.04 -13.06 -8.47
C GLY A 110 9.33 -14.38 -7.74
N ASP A 111 9.38 -14.39 -6.42
CA ASP A 111 9.66 -15.61 -5.64
C ASP A 111 8.45 -16.54 -5.63
N PRO A 112 8.60 -17.83 -6.00
CA PRO A 112 7.53 -18.80 -5.92
C PRO A 112 6.96 -18.94 -4.50
N GLY A 113 5.64 -18.78 -4.36
CA GLY A 113 4.96 -18.83 -3.07
C GLY A 113 4.98 -17.53 -2.27
N ALA A 114 5.65 -16.47 -2.73
CA ALA A 114 5.51 -15.12 -2.21
C ALA A 114 4.24 -14.47 -2.79
N PHE A 115 3.46 -13.79 -1.96
CA PHE A 115 2.23 -13.08 -2.36
C PHE A 115 1.89 -11.92 -1.41
N MET A 116 2.89 -11.35 -0.75
CA MET A 116 2.73 -10.21 0.16
C MET A 116 2.32 -8.96 -0.60
N ASP A 117 3.05 -8.60 -1.65
CA ASP A 117 2.81 -7.41 -2.46
C ASP A 117 1.47 -7.52 -3.19
N ARG A 118 1.17 -8.70 -3.73
CA ARG A 118 -0.13 -9.03 -4.29
C ARG A 118 -1.25 -8.82 -3.28
N SER A 119 -1.09 -9.33 -2.06
CA SER A 119 -2.09 -9.19 -1.00
C SER A 119 -2.35 -7.73 -0.65
N VAL A 120 -1.33 -6.87 -0.65
CA VAL A 120 -1.49 -5.43 -0.40
C VAL A 120 -2.25 -4.76 -1.54
N LEU A 121 -1.86 -5.05 -2.80
CA LEU A 121 -2.53 -4.48 -3.98
C LEU A 121 -3.99 -4.91 -4.11
N GLU A 122 -4.30 -6.18 -3.82
CA GLU A 122 -5.67 -6.70 -3.89
C GLU A 122 -6.53 -6.25 -2.70
N ALA A 123 -5.94 -6.05 -1.52
CA ALA A 123 -6.70 -5.67 -0.34
C ALA A 123 -7.00 -4.17 -0.26
N ASP A 124 -6.05 -3.32 -0.65
CA ASP A 124 -6.17 -1.86 -0.55
C ASP A 124 -5.29 -1.16 -1.59
N PRO A 125 -5.68 -1.19 -2.88
CA PRO A 125 -4.97 -0.48 -3.93
C PRO A 125 -4.93 1.04 -3.69
N HIS A 126 -5.92 1.58 -2.98
CA HIS A 126 -6.02 3.01 -2.68
C HIS A 126 -4.88 3.47 -1.76
N ALA A 127 -4.49 2.66 -0.77
CA ALA A 127 -3.34 2.98 0.09
C ALA A 127 -2.02 3.00 -0.70
N VAL A 128 -1.87 2.11 -1.69
CA VAL A 128 -0.69 2.09 -2.58
C VAL A 128 -0.66 3.35 -3.45
N ILE A 129 -1.77 3.69 -4.10
CA ILE A 129 -1.88 4.88 -4.94
C ILE A 129 -1.65 6.15 -4.11
N GLU A 130 -2.23 6.24 -2.93
CA GLU A 130 -2.01 7.36 -2.01
C GLU A 130 -0.53 7.52 -1.66
N GLY A 131 0.16 6.43 -1.31
CA GLY A 131 1.59 6.44 -1.04
C GLY A 131 2.41 6.91 -2.23
N MET A 132 2.05 6.51 -3.47
CA MET A 132 2.70 6.97 -4.69
C MET A 132 2.47 8.47 -4.94
N VAL A 133 1.28 8.99 -4.68
CA VAL A 133 0.96 10.42 -4.81
C VAL A 133 1.78 11.25 -3.82
N ILE A 134 1.89 10.81 -2.56
CA ILE A 134 2.72 11.48 -1.54
C ILE A 134 4.20 11.45 -1.95
N ALA A 135 4.70 10.32 -2.44
CA ALA A 135 6.07 10.22 -2.94
C ALA A 135 6.31 11.15 -4.14
N ALA A 136 5.35 11.23 -5.08
CA ALA A 136 5.44 12.12 -6.23
C ALA A 136 5.54 13.58 -5.79
N LYS A 137 4.72 14.02 -4.83
CA LYS A 137 4.83 15.36 -4.24
C LYS A 137 6.21 15.61 -3.63
N ALA A 138 6.74 14.64 -2.89
CA ALA A 138 8.03 14.78 -2.21
C ALA A 138 9.21 14.96 -3.16
N ILE A 139 9.22 14.26 -4.32
CA ILE A 139 10.33 14.28 -5.28
C ILE A 139 10.06 15.13 -6.52
N ASN A 140 8.90 15.78 -6.56
CA ASN A 140 8.43 16.57 -7.73
C ASN A 140 8.30 15.69 -8.99
N ALA A 141 7.69 14.53 -8.89
CA ALA A 141 7.38 13.64 -9.99
C ALA A 141 5.94 13.86 -10.48
N HIS A 142 5.70 13.65 -11.77
CA HIS A 142 4.39 13.79 -12.39
C HIS A 142 3.84 12.49 -13.00
N GLN A 143 4.66 11.44 -12.99
CA GLN A 143 4.29 10.14 -13.51
C GLN A 143 4.66 9.04 -12.53
N GLY A 144 3.76 8.04 -12.40
CA GLY A 144 3.97 6.85 -11.61
C GLY A 144 3.71 5.59 -12.42
N TYR A 145 4.43 4.52 -12.09
CA TYR A 145 4.26 3.20 -12.68
C TYR A 145 4.18 2.16 -11.57
N ILE A 146 3.37 1.15 -11.77
CA ILE A 146 3.30 -0.04 -10.91
C ILE A 146 3.83 -1.20 -11.73
N LEU A 147 4.90 -1.82 -11.26
CA LEU A 147 5.43 -3.06 -11.81
C LEU A 147 4.88 -4.21 -10.95
N SER A 148 4.17 -5.12 -11.59
CA SER A 148 3.52 -6.25 -10.91
C SER A 148 3.43 -7.46 -11.83
N LEU A 149 3.43 -8.66 -11.26
CA LEU A 149 3.21 -9.94 -11.97
C LEU A 149 1.72 -10.28 -12.16
N ILE A 150 0.79 -9.45 -11.69
CA ILE A 150 -0.66 -9.75 -11.68
C ILE A 150 -1.23 -9.87 -13.10
N HIS A 151 -0.58 -9.30 -14.10
CA HIS A 151 -1.07 -9.22 -15.48
C HIS A 151 -0.30 -10.10 -16.48
N ILE A 152 0.44 -11.09 -15.99
CA ILE A 152 1.15 -12.06 -16.82
C ILE A 152 0.39 -13.39 -16.85
#